data_3e046113856756367d56a85d8af4a9fc
#
_entry.id   3e046113856756367d56a85d8af4a9fc
#
_cell.length_a   1.000
_cell.length_b   1.000
_cell.length_c   1.000
_cell.angle_alpha   90.00
_cell.angle_beta   90.00
_cell.angle_gamma   90.00
#
_symmetry.space_group_name_H-M   'P 1'
#
loop_
_entity.id
_entity.type
_entity.pdbx_description
1 polymer ?
#
loop_
_entity_poly.entity_id
_entity_poly.type
_entity_poly.pdbx_seq_one_letter_code
_entity_poly.pdbx_strand_id
1 'polypeptide(L)'
;IFKSKKRCWKHLEEKAMFSLKIACENYEGAVFPNAMIAGDVVITHLLHRLGHLEDGKCKVMVVDTFHLFPETMEFLKEIEEFYNFKAEVFCAEGIPVGDKAAYDKRYGADLWKENIEEYDRVCKVEPFQRGLKTLNTNCMI
;
A
#
# COMPACT_ATOMS: atom_id res chain seq x y z
N ILE A 1 -2.15 35.76 -8.14
CA ILE A 1 -1.26 34.58 -8.03
C ILE A 1 -1.92 33.48 -7.18
N PHE A 2 -2.50 33.78 -6.01
CA PHE A 2 -3.14 32.78 -5.12
C PHE A 2 -4.39 32.12 -5.74
N LYS A 3 -5.23 32.85 -6.47
CA LYS A 3 -6.42 32.31 -7.13
C LYS A 3 -6.08 31.31 -8.25
N SER A 4 -4.98 31.52 -8.97
CA SER A 4 -4.54 30.62 -10.04
C SER A 4 -4.02 29.29 -9.50
N LYS A 5 -3.26 29.29 -8.39
CA LYS A 5 -2.79 28.05 -7.73
C LYS A 5 -3.96 27.20 -7.21
N LYS A 6 -4.93 27.81 -6.52
CA LYS A 6 -6.11 27.10 -5.98
C LYS A 6 -6.96 26.45 -7.09
N ARG A 7 -7.03 27.08 -8.26
CA ARG A 7 -7.72 26.53 -9.45
C ARG A 7 -6.97 25.33 -10.04
N CYS A 8 -5.64 25.36 -10.02
CA CYS A 8 -4.79 24.26 -10.48
C CYS A 8 -4.94 23.01 -9.57
N TRP A 9 -4.90 23.18 -8.24
CA TRP A 9 -5.06 22.07 -7.29
C TRP A 9 -6.42 21.39 -7.42
N LYS A 10 -7.50 22.17 -7.51
CA LYS A 10 -8.85 21.60 -7.70
C LYS A 10 -8.95 20.76 -8.97
N HIS A 11 -8.38 21.22 -10.06
CA HIS A 11 -8.38 20.48 -11.31
C HIS A 11 -7.56 19.18 -11.23
N LEU A 12 -6.41 19.20 -10.54
CA LEU A 12 -5.61 17.99 -10.33
C LEU A 12 -6.34 16.97 -9.45
N GLU A 13 -6.99 17.42 -8.39
CA GLU A 13 -7.81 16.59 -7.52
C GLU A 13 -8.98 15.95 -8.30
N GLU A 14 -9.71 16.73 -9.09
CA GLU A 14 -10.81 16.23 -9.93
C GLU A 14 -10.33 15.16 -10.92
N LYS A 15 -9.17 15.35 -11.54
CA LYS A 15 -8.57 14.35 -12.43
C LYS A 15 -8.16 13.08 -11.70
N ALA A 16 -7.52 13.21 -10.54
CA ALA A 16 -7.13 12.05 -9.74
C ALA A 16 -8.36 11.25 -9.31
N MET A 17 -9.38 11.91 -8.77
CA MET A 17 -10.64 11.27 -8.40
C MET A 17 -11.32 10.57 -9.58
N PHE A 18 -11.33 11.20 -10.75
CA PHE A 18 -11.89 10.60 -11.97
C PHE A 18 -11.15 9.32 -12.37
N SER A 19 -9.80 9.33 -12.34
CA SER A 19 -9.00 8.14 -12.65
C SER A 19 -9.22 7.02 -11.65
N LEU A 20 -9.24 7.32 -10.34
CA LEU A 20 -9.51 6.36 -9.28
C LEU A 20 -10.91 5.76 -9.40
N LYS A 21 -11.91 6.59 -9.70
CA LYS A 21 -13.27 6.14 -9.92
C LYS A 21 -13.35 5.16 -11.09
N ILE A 22 -12.73 5.47 -12.23
CA ILE A 22 -12.67 4.56 -13.39
C ILE A 22 -12.00 3.24 -13.00
N ALA A 23 -10.85 3.27 -12.31
CA ALA A 23 -10.14 2.09 -11.90
C ALA A 23 -11.00 1.18 -11.01
N CYS A 24 -11.67 1.75 -10.00
CA CYS A 24 -12.44 0.97 -9.04
C CYS A 24 -13.84 0.54 -9.54
N GLU A 25 -14.44 1.27 -10.48
CA GLU A 25 -15.80 0.96 -10.97
C GLU A 25 -15.81 0.07 -12.21
N ASN A 26 -14.73 0.10 -13.02
CA ASN A 26 -14.70 -0.69 -14.26
C ASN A 26 -13.85 -1.97 -14.16
N TYR A 27 -13.11 -2.15 -13.07
CA TYR A 27 -12.27 -3.33 -12.87
C TYR A 27 -12.59 -3.97 -11.52
N GLU A 28 -13.01 -5.23 -11.55
CA GLU A 28 -13.07 -6.04 -10.33
C GLU A 28 -11.63 -6.30 -9.84
N GLY A 29 -11.42 -6.27 -8.52
CA GLY A 29 -10.10 -6.52 -7.93
C GLY A 29 -9.12 -5.36 -8.14
N ALA A 30 -9.57 -4.12 -8.02
CA ALA A 30 -8.67 -2.97 -7.91
C ALA A 30 -7.88 -3.05 -6.61
N VAL A 31 -6.55 -2.92 -6.71
CA VAL A 31 -5.62 -2.96 -5.57
C VAL A 31 -4.74 -1.73 -5.59
N PHE A 32 -4.60 -1.10 -4.44
CA PHE A 32 -3.69 0.01 -4.22
C PHE A 32 -2.52 -0.44 -3.34
N PRO A 33 -1.32 -0.72 -3.90
CA PRO A 33 -0.10 -0.91 -3.14
C PRO A 33 0.30 0.40 -2.46
N ASN A 34 0.42 0.38 -1.13
CA ASN A 34 0.64 1.56 -0.31
C ASN A 34 1.93 1.40 0.51
N ALA A 35 2.86 2.34 0.37
CA ALA A 35 4.12 2.39 1.10
C ALA A 35 4.11 3.44 2.23
N MET A 36 2.96 4.00 2.58
CA MET A 36 2.77 5.02 3.63
C MET A 36 3.51 6.34 3.39
N ILE A 37 3.89 6.63 2.15
CA ILE A 37 4.45 7.95 1.81
C ILE A 37 3.34 8.98 1.57
N ALA A 38 3.69 10.25 1.56
CA ALA A 38 2.70 11.35 1.47
C ALA A 38 1.76 11.24 0.26
N GLY A 39 2.26 10.78 -0.89
CA GLY A 39 1.45 10.55 -2.09
C GLY A 39 0.39 9.46 -1.88
N ASP A 40 0.78 8.37 -1.22
CA ASP A 40 -0.11 7.24 -0.94
C ASP A 40 -1.22 7.64 0.04
N VAL A 41 -0.90 8.49 1.03
CA VAL A 41 -1.92 9.03 1.97
C VAL A 41 -2.94 9.90 1.23
N VAL A 42 -2.50 10.69 0.25
CA VAL A 42 -3.42 11.47 -0.59
C VAL A 42 -4.33 10.55 -1.41
N ILE A 43 -3.79 9.50 -2.02
CA ILE A 43 -4.59 8.52 -2.78
C ILE A 43 -5.59 7.80 -1.84
N THR A 44 -5.15 7.38 -0.66
CA THR A 44 -6.02 6.79 0.38
C THR A 44 -7.18 7.73 0.73
N HIS A 45 -6.89 9.01 0.95
CA HIS A 45 -7.91 10.03 1.22
C HIS A 45 -8.92 10.16 0.06
N LEU A 46 -8.47 10.16 -1.18
CA LEU A 46 -9.35 10.28 -2.35
C LEU A 46 -10.20 9.02 -2.53
N LEU A 47 -9.64 7.82 -2.32
CA LEU A 47 -10.38 6.55 -2.34
C LEU A 47 -11.46 6.50 -1.25
N HIS A 48 -11.14 6.97 -0.03
CA HIS A 48 -12.12 7.10 1.04
C HIS A 48 -13.26 8.06 0.64
N ARG A 49 -12.95 9.24 0.10
CA ARG A 49 -13.96 10.20 -0.37
C ARG A 49 -14.86 9.67 -1.48
N LEU A 50 -14.37 8.72 -2.26
CA LEU A 50 -15.16 7.99 -3.28
C LEU A 50 -15.97 6.84 -2.69
N GLY A 51 -15.76 6.48 -1.42
CA GLY A 51 -16.42 5.36 -0.74
C GLY A 51 -15.79 4.00 -1.09
N HIS A 52 -14.72 3.95 -1.90
CA HIS A 52 -14.17 2.72 -2.47
C HIS A 52 -13.31 1.89 -1.50
N LEU A 53 -12.97 2.44 -0.33
CA LEU A 53 -12.35 1.68 0.76
C LEU A 53 -13.42 0.92 1.58
N GLU A 54 -14.55 1.57 1.87
CA GLU A 54 -15.63 1.01 2.68
C GLU A 54 -16.46 -0.03 1.91
N ASP A 55 -16.70 0.19 0.61
CA ASP A 55 -17.46 -0.72 -0.24
C ASP A 55 -16.61 -1.90 -0.76
N GLY A 56 -15.30 -1.92 -0.45
CA GLY A 56 -14.37 -2.98 -0.83
C GLY A 56 -14.01 -3.02 -2.32
N LYS A 57 -14.37 -2.01 -3.10
CA LYS A 57 -14.00 -1.92 -4.52
C LYS A 57 -12.50 -1.73 -4.74
N CYS A 58 -11.81 -1.12 -3.78
CA CYS A 58 -10.37 -1.00 -3.78
C CYS A 58 -9.79 -1.60 -2.49
N LYS A 59 -8.93 -2.60 -2.63
CA LYS A 59 -8.16 -3.15 -1.52
C LYS A 59 -6.84 -2.44 -1.39
N VAL A 60 -6.45 -2.11 -0.15
CA VAL A 60 -5.13 -1.55 0.13
C VAL A 60 -4.18 -2.68 0.49
N MET A 61 -3.04 -2.74 -0.20
CA MET A 61 -2.00 -3.74 0.02
C MET A 61 -0.73 -3.09 0.53
N VAL A 62 -0.13 -3.66 1.56
CA VAL A 62 1.14 -3.22 2.15
C VAL A 62 2.13 -4.36 2.13
N VAL A 63 3.40 -4.07 1.87
CA VAL A 63 4.49 -5.05 2.00
C VAL A 63 5.34 -4.69 3.20
N ASP A 64 5.34 -5.58 4.21
CA ASP A 64 6.24 -5.48 5.35
C ASP A 64 7.58 -6.14 5.00
N THR A 65 8.61 -5.32 4.90
CA THR A 65 9.97 -5.75 4.56
C THR A 65 10.80 -6.13 5.79
N PHE A 66 10.24 -6.07 7.00
CA PHE A 66 10.90 -6.23 8.29
C PHE A 66 11.98 -5.19 8.61
N HIS A 67 12.17 -4.22 7.72
CA HIS A 67 13.12 -3.11 7.88
C HIS A 67 12.44 -1.74 7.78
N LEU A 68 11.12 -1.71 7.86
CA LEU A 68 10.36 -0.48 8.01
C LEU A 68 10.59 0.10 9.42
N PHE A 69 10.55 1.41 9.53
CA PHE A 69 10.55 2.06 10.83
C PHE A 69 9.29 1.66 11.63
N PRO A 70 9.39 1.44 12.95
CA PRO A 70 8.22 1.16 13.78
C PRO A 70 7.09 2.16 13.58
N GLU A 71 7.43 3.44 13.44
CA GLU A 71 6.49 4.54 13.22
C GLU A 71 5.69 4.38 11.92
N THR A 72 6.25 3.70 10.91
CA THR A 72 5.52 3.42 9.66
C THR A 72 4.35 2.47 9.90
N MET A 73 4.55 1.44 10.71
CA MET A 73 3.51 0.48 11.05
C MET A 73 2.50 1.03 12.06
N GLU A 74 2.92 1.95 12.93
CA GLU A 74 2.02 2.71 13.79
C GLU A 74 1.14 3.64 12.95
N PHE A 75 1.74 4.37 12.03
CA PHE A 75 1.03 5.25 11.10
C PHE A 75 0.04 4.48 10.23
N LEU A 76 0.36 3.25 9.79
CA LEU A 76 -0.60 2.40 9.08
C LEU A 76 -1.86 2.18 9.92
N LYS A 77 -1.72 1.88 11.21
CA LYS A 77 -2.87 1.68 12.10
C LYS A 77 -3.70 2.96 12.26
N GLU A 78 -3.03 4.10 12.40
CA GLU A 78 -3.71 5.40 12.50
C GLU A 78 -4.55 5.71 11.27
N ILE A 79 -4.02 5.48 10.06
CA ILE A 79 -4.77 5.73 8.81
C ILE A 79 -5.87 4.69 8.58
N GLU A 80 -5.67 3.43 8.99
CA GLU A 80 -6.72 2.41 8.96
C GLU A 80 -7.91 2.81 9.83
N GLU A 81 -7.65 3.28 11.05
CA GLU A 81 -8.68 3.74 11.97
C GLU A 81 -9.35 5.02 11.46
N PHE A 82 -8.56 5.98 10.97
CA PHE A 82 -9.08 7.28 10.51
C PHE A 82 -9.98 7.15 9.28
N TYR A 83 -9.62 6.29 8.33
CA TYR A 83 -10.37 6.09 7.08
C TYR A 83 -11.27 4.86 7.09
N ASN A 84 -11.37 4.15 8.23
CA ASN A 84 -12.22 2.98 8.43
C ASN A 84 -12.03 1.91 7.34
N PHE A 85 -10.80 1.46 7.14
CA PHE A 85 -10.47 0.34 6.26
C PHE A 85 -9.45 -0.59 6.92
N LYS A 86 -9.16 -1.73 6.28
CA LYS A 86 -8.10 -2.64 6.68
C LYS A 86 -7.18 -2.96 5.52
N ALA A 87 -5.88 -2.77 5.70
CA ALA A 87 -4.89 -3.14 4.71
C ALA A 87 -4.57 -4.64 4.76
N GLU A 88 -4.35 -5.23 3.60
CA GLU A 88 -3.80 -6.58 3.46
C GLU A 88 -2.27 -6.50 3.47
N VAL A 89 -1.66 -6.98 4.55
CA VAL A 89 -0.21 -6.91 4.74
C VAL A 89 0.44 -8.22 4.30
N PHE A 90 1.39 -8.12 3.38
CA PHE A 90 2.20 -9.25 2.91
C PHE A 90 3.65 -9.06 3.33
N CYS A 91 4.34 -10.15 3.64
CA CYS A 91 5.76 -10.16 4.02
C CYS A 91 6.42 -11.44 3.47
N ALA A 92 7.69 -11.68 3.77
CA ALA A 92 8.41 -12.87 3.32
C ALA A 92 7.63 -14.17 3.63
N GLU A 93 7.54 -15.06 2.66
CA GLU A 93 6.72 -16.27 2.74
C GLU A 93 7.06 -17.14 3.97
N GLY A 94 6.02 -17.55 4.68
CA GLY A 94 6.14 -18.40 5.86
C GLY A 94 6.63 -17.69 7.13
N ILE A 95 6.72 -16.36 7.11
CA ILE A 95 7.01 -15.54 8.29
C ILE A 95 5.72 -14.81 8.68
N PRO A 96 5.34 -14.77 9.96
CA PRO A 96 4.23 -13.93 10.41
C PRO A 96 4.52 -12.44 10.21
N VAL A 97 3.50 -11.66 9.86
CA VAL A 97 3.60 -10.20 9.73
C VAL A 97 4.09 -9.59 11.04
N GLY A 98 5.12 -8.75 10.97
CA GLY A 98 5.71 -8.09 12.13
C GLY A 98 6.66 -8.96 12.96
N ASP A 99 6.81 -10.26 12.66
CA ASP A 99 7.74 -11.14 13.39
C ASP A 99 9.16 -11.04 12.83
N LYS A 100 9.81 -9.94 13.16
CA LYS A 100 11.20 -9.71 12.76
C LYS A 100 12.15 -10.78 13.32
N ALA A 101 11.87 -11.33 14.51
CA ALA A 101 12.73 -12.35 15.11
C ALA A 101 12.71 -13.66 14.30
N ALA A 102 11.54 -14.07 13.81
CA ALA A 102 11.41 -15.22 12.90
C ALA A 102 12.10 -14.95 11.57
N TYR A 103 11.99 -13.74 11.03
CA TYR A 103 12.70 -13.33 9.82
C TYR A 103 14.22 -13.39 10.01
N ASP A 104 14.76 -12.77 11.06
CA ASP A 104 16.19 -12.72 11.34
C ASP A 104 16.77 -14.12 11.55
N LYS A 105 16.02 -15.02 12.19
CA LYS A 105 16.41 -16.42 12.37
C LYS A 105 16.51 -17.19 11.06
N ARG A 106 15.65 -16.89 10.08
CA ARG A 106 15.58 -17.64 8.80
C ARG A 106 16.54 -17.09 7.75
N TYR A 107 16.67 -15.77 7.66
CA TYR A 107 17.37 -15.10 6.57
C TYR A 107 18.62 -14.32 7.03
N GLY A 108 18.76 -14.08 8.32
CA GLY A 108 19.82 -13.21 8.89
C GLY A 108 19.38 -11.75 9.01
N ALA A 109 19.79 -11.11 10.08
CA ALA A 109 19.43 -9.70 10.38
C ALA A 109 20.01 -8.71 9.36
N ASP A 110 21.13 -9.06 8.73
CA ASP A 110 21.88 -8.20 7.82
C ASP A 110 21.76 -8.59 6.34
N LEU A 111 20.79 -9.45 5.98
CA LEU A 111 20.58 -9.87 4.59
C LEU A 111 20.52 -8.68 3.61
N TRP A 112 19.89 -7.58 4.01
CA TRP A 112 19.77 -6.36 3.22
C TRP A 112 21.10 -5.65 2.93
N LYS A 113 22.16 -5.95 3.70
CA LYS A 113 23.53 -5.46 3.48
C LYS A 113 24.38 -6.49 2.74
N GLU A 114 24.24 -7.76 3.10
CA GLU A 114 25.08 -8.86 2.63
C GLU A 114 24.68 -9.32 1.23
N ASN A 115 23.37 -9.36 0.95
CA ASN A 115 22.83 -9.78 -0.35
C ASN A 115 21.53 -9.01 -0.66
N ILE A 116 21.68 -7.83 -1.24
CA ILE A 116 20.56 -6.95 -1.57
C ILE A 116 19.59 -7.57 -2.59
N GLU A 117 20.09 -8.37 -3.53
CA GLU A 117 19.23 -9.01 -4.55
C GLU A 117 18.32 -10.04 -3.91
N GLU A 118 18.85 -10.86 -3.00
CA GLU A 118 18.06 -11.85 -2.29
C GLU A 118 17.09 -11.19 -1.31
N TYR A 119 17.51 -10.10 -0.63
CA TYR A 119 16.62 -9.30 0.21
C TYR A 119 15.45 -8.74 -0.60
N ASP A 120 15.71 -8.10 -1.73
CA ASP A 120 14.66 -7.54 -2.58
C ASP A 120 13.72 -8.64 -3.10
N ARG A 121 14.27 -9.79 -3.48
CA ARG A 121 13.48 -10.93 -3.93
C ARG A 121 12.53 -11.43 -2.83
N VAL A 122 13.05 -11.65 -1.63
CA VAL A 122 12.31 -12.29 -0.51
C VAL A 122 11.37 -11.32 0.18
N CYS A 123 11.81 -10.08 0.39
CA CYS A 123 11.06 -9.12 1.22
C CYS A 123 10.18 -8.15 0.42
N LYS A 124 10.38 -8.05 -0.91
CA LYS A 124 9.64 -7.10 -1.74
C LYS A 124 8.95 -7.79 -2.91
N VAL A 125 9.72 -8.44 -3.81
CA VAL A 125 9.19 -8.95 -5.09
C VAL A 125 8.21 -10.12 -4.86
N GLU A 126 8.62 -11.14 -4.12
CA GLU A 126 7.78 -12.31 -3.83
C GLU A 126 6.50 -11.91 -3.09
N PRO A 127 6.53 -11.21 -1.94
CA PRO A 127 5.30 -10.87 -1.24
C PRO A 127 4.40 -9.94 -2.04
N PHE A 128 4.96 -9.05 -2.84
CA PHE A 128 4.19 -8.19 -3.73
C PHE A 128 3.45 -9.00 -4.79
N GLN A 129 4.14 -9.90 -5.51
CA GLN A 129 3.54 -10.76 -6.53
C GLN A 129 2.49 -11.71 -5.95
N ARG A 130 2.78 -12.32 -4.79
CA ARG A 130 1.85 -13.16 -4.08
C ARG A 130 0.63 -12.39 -3.61
N GLY A 131 0.81 -11.15 -3.13
CA GLY A 131 -0.27 -10.27 -2.75
C GLY A 131 -1.21 -9.97 -3.92
N LEU A 132 -0.67 -9.54 -5.06
CA LEU A 132 -1.47 -9.28 -6.26
C LEU A 132 -2.27 -10.52 -6.70
N LYS A 133 -1.64 -11.69 -6.66
CA LYS A 133 -2.29 -12.96 -7.00
C LYS A 133 -3.38 -13.36 -6.01
N THR A 134 -3.10 -13.24 -4.71
CA THR A 134 -4.05 -13.58 -3.63
C THR A 134 -5.28 -12.68 -3.65
N LEU A 135 -5.08 -11.41 -3.99
CA LEU A 135 -6.15 -10.41 -4.07
C LEU A 135 -6.91 -10.46 -5.41
N ASN A 136 -6.55 -11.35 -6.33
CA ASN A 136 -7.12 -11.45 -7.68
C ASN A 136 -7.08 -10.10 -8.41
N THR A 137 -5.91 -9.44 -8.39
CA THR A 137 -5.74 -8.08 -8.90
C THR A 137 -5.86 -8.04 -10.42
N ASN A 138 -6.82 -7.25 -10.90
CA ASN A 138 -7.00 -6.96 -12.32
C ASN A 138 -6.67 -5.50 -12.66
N CYS A 139 -6.61 -4.64 -11.65
CA CYS A 139 -6.21 -3.25 -11.79
C CYS A 139 -5.33 -2.84 -10.61
N MET A 140 -4.18 -2.25 -10.88
CA MET A 140 -3.29 -1.71 -9.87
C MET A 140 -3.30 -0.19 -9.98
N ILE A 141 -3.50 0.47 -8.84
CA ILE A 141 -3.54 1.94 -8.71
C ILE A 141 -2.16 2.47 -8.37
#